data_47c2e2ee950183a24ef98739cf8d2290
#
_entry.id   47c2e2ee950183a24ef98739cf8d2290
#
_cell.length_a   1.000
_cell.length_b   1.000
_cell.length_c   1.000
_cell.angle_alpha   90.00
_cell.angle_beta   90.00
_cell.angle_gamma   90.00
#
_symmetry.space_group_name_H-M   'P 1'
#
loop_
_entity.id
_entity.type
_entity.pdbx_description
1 polymer ?
#
loop_
_entity_poly.entity_id
_entity_poly.type
_entity_poly.pdbx_seq_one_letter_code
_entity_poly.pdbx_strand_id
1 'polypeptide(L)'
;MAGLIIFPACFSYGVEVGAGPKLIFITLPNVFVNMEGGRIWGTLFFLFMTFASFSTIIAVFENIMSFCMDMFGWDRKKAALVNCVIILIASMPCVLGYNVWSDLHLIGGRDVLDSEDFIVSNLLLPGGSLIYLLFCVTKWGWGFDNYLEEANTGKGLKIAKGLKPYFQFVLPVLILFILIQGLI
;
A
#
# COMPACT_ATOMS: atom_id res chain seq x y z
N MET A 1 -11.76 -10.28 7.11
CA MET A 1 -11.64 -10.81 8.49
C MET A 1 -11.41 -9.70 9.51
N ALA A 2 -10.40 -8.79 9.34
CA ALA A 2 -10.14 -7.72 10.30
C ALA A 2 -11.36 -6.85 10.62
N GLY A 3 -12.10 -6.39 9.62
CA GLY A 3 -13.32 -5.59 9.84
C GLY A 3 -14.41 -6.28 10.66
N LEU A 4 -14.55 -7.59 10.53
CA LEU A 4 -15.53 -8.36 11.34
C LEU A 4 -15.19 -8.42 12.83
N ILE A 5 -13.96 -8.13 13.20
CA ILE A 5 -13.49 -8.08 14.59
C ILE A 5 -13.49 -6.63 15.09
N ILE A 6 -12.92 -5.73 14.29
CA ILE A 6 -12.68 -4.33 14.70
C ILE A 6 -13.99 -3.56 14.82
N PHE A 7 -14.88 -3.63 13.81
CA PHE A 7 -16.13 -2.86 13.84
C PHE A 7 -17.04 -3.24 15.01
N PRO A 8 -17.33 -4.52 15.28
CA PRO A 8 -18.12 -4.88 16.45
C PRO A 8 -17.47 -4.44 17.77
N ALA A 9 -16.14 -4.53 17.89
CA ALA A 9 -15.43 -4.06 19.07
C ALA A 9 -15.59 -2.54 19.25
N CYS A 10 -15.41 -1.74 18.20
CA CYS A 10 -15.62 -0.29 18.27
C CYS A 10 -17.04 0.06 18.72
N PHE A 11 -18.05 -0.58 18.14
CA PHE A 11 -19.45 -0.35 18.52
C PHE A 11 -19.77 -0.80 19.96
N SER A 12 -19.18 -1.92 20.41
CA SER A 12 -19.39 -2.41 21.77
C SER A 12 -18.81 -1.49 22.84
N TYR A 13 -17.71 -0.81 22.53
CA TYR A 13 -17.05 0.11 23.45
C TYR A 13 -17.37 1.60 23.18
N GLY A 14 -18.29 1.90 22.26
CA GLY A 14 -18.71 3.27 21.95
C GLY A 14 -17.61 4.15 21.38
N VAL A 15 -16.63 3.54 20.68
CA VAL A 15 -15.49 4.25 20.06
C VAL A 15 -15.84 4.56 18.60
N GLU A 16 -15.66 5.80 18.17
CA GLU A 16 -15.86 6.17 16.77
C GLU A 16 -14.92 5.39 15.85
N VAL A 17 -15.49 4.89 14.76
CA VAL A 17 -14.74 4.10 13.78
C VAL A 17 -13.97 5.05 12.87
N GLY A 18 -12.67 5.13 13.06
CA GLY A 18 -11.76 5.82 12.13
C GLY A 18 -11.59 5.02 10.83
N ALA A 19 -11.09 5.68 9.80
CA ALA A 19 -10.68 5.04 8.55
C ALA A 19 -9.17 5.20 8.35
N GLY A 20 -8.60 4.31 7.54
CA GLY A 20 -7.16 4.36 7.22
C GLY A 20 -6.24 4.16 8.43
N PRO A 21 -5.09 4.84 8.47
CA PRO A 21 -4.10 4.72 9.55
C PRO A 21 -4.65 5.09 10.94
N LYS A 22 -5.62 6.01 11.01
CA LYS A 22 -6.27 6.43 12.27
C LYS A 22 -6.97 5.27 12.98
N LEU A 23 -7.51 4.31 12.23
CA LEU A 23 -8.12 3.12 12.80
C LEU A 23 -7.14 2.34 13.70
N ILE A 24 -5.90 2.22 13.27
CA ILE A 24 -4.87 1.45 13.97
C ILE A 24 -4.25 2.24 15.13
N PHE A 25 -3.93 3.52 14.90
CA PHE A 25 -3.15 4.30 15.87
C PHE A 25 -3.99 5.10 16.87
N ILE A 26 -5.27 5.35 16.57
CA ILE A 26 -6.16 6.11 17.44
C ILE A 26 -7.32 5.24 17.93
N THR A 27 -8.08 4.64 17.01
CA THR A 27 -9.29 3.90 17.35
C THR A 27 -9.01 2.64 18.16
N LEU A 28 -8.08 1.78 17.70
CA LEU A 28 -7.76 0.54 18.41
C LEU A 28 -7.15 0.74 19.80
N PRO A 29 -6.19 1.66 20.04
CA PRO A 29 -5.75 1.97 21.39
C PRO A 29 -6.90 2.37 22.34
N ASN A 30 -7.84 3.19 21.86
CA ASN A 30 -9.00 3.58 22.65
C ASN A 30 -9.93 2.39 22.99
N VAL A 31 -10.10 1.44 22.07
CA VAL A 31 -10.83 0.19 22.35
C VAL A 31 -10.11 -0.61 23.43
N PHE A 32 -8.79 -0.78 23.35
CA PHE A 32 -8.01 -1.53 24.34
C PHE A 32 -8.00 -0.87 25.71
N VAL A 33 -8.02 0.47 25.79
CA VAL A 33 -8.10 1.18 27.08
C VAL A 33 -9.43 0.88 27.79
N ASN A 34 -10.52 0.74 27.05
CA ASN A 34 -11.86 0.49 27.61
C ASN A 34 -12.17 -1.00 27.83
N MET A 35 -11.30 -1.91 27.37
CA MET A 35 -11.51 -3.36 27.46
C MET A 35 -10.87 -3.94 28.72
N GLU A 36 -11.52 -4.90 29.37
CA GLU A 36 -10.94 -5.66 30.48
C GLU A 36 -9.71 -6.46 30.00
N GLY A 37 -8.58 -6.28 30.66
CA GLY A 37 -7.31 -6.87 30.22
C GLY A 37 -6.70 -6.22 28.97
N GLY A 38 -7.19 -5.07 28.56
CA GLY A 38 -6.78 -4.38 27.34
C GLY A 38 -5.28 -4.07 27.24
N ARG A 39 -4.59 -3.92 28.39
CA ARG A 39 -3.12 -3.77 28.38
C ARG A 39 -2.41 -5.00 27.80
N ILE A 40 -2.85 -6.20 28.18
CA ILE A 40 -2.23 -7.45 27.67
C ILE A 40 -2.59 -7.63 26.21
N TRP A 41 -3.86 -7.53 25.87
CA TRP A 41 -4.34 -7.72 24.50
C TRP A 41 -3.80 -6.66 23.53
N GLY A 42 -3.76 -5.41 23.97
CA GLY A 42 -3.18 -4.30 23.18
C GLY A 42 -1.67 -4.52 22.97
N THR A 43 -0.93 -4.92 24.02
CA THR A 43 0.49 -5.20 23.86
C THR A 43 0.74 -6.35 22.86
N LEU A 44 0.00 -7.45 22.98
CA LEU A 44 0.11 -8.57 22.03
C LEU A 44 -0.25 -8.15 20.60
N PHE A 45 -1.33 -7.39 20.44
CA PHE A 45 -1.75 -6.90 19.13
C PHE A 45 -0.66 -6.06 18.46
N PHE A 46 -0.13 -5.05 19.15
CA PHE A 46 0.91 -4.19 18.61
C PHE A 46 2.24 -4.92 18.39
N LEU A 47 2.55 -5.90 19.22
CA LEU A 47 3.72 -6.75 19.04
C LEU A 47 3.60 -7.59 17.75
N PHE A 48 2.47 -8.26 17.54
CA PHE A 48 2.25 -9.02 16.31
C PHE A 48 2.19 -8.12 15.08
N MET A 49 1.57 -6.95 15.20
CA MET A 49 1.54 -5.97 14.12
C MET A 49 2.94 -5.47 13.75
N THR A 50 3.80 -5.28 14.75
CA THR A 50 5.21 -4.92 14.53
C THR A 50 5.94 -6.01 13.74
N PHE A 51 5.79 -7.28 14.11
CA PHE A 51 6.39 -8.39 13.36
C PHE A 51 5.84 -8.50 11.93
N ALA A 52 4.55 -8.31 11.75
CA ALA A 52 3.94 -8.29 10.42
C ALA A 52 4.49 -7.14 9.55
N SER A 53 4.63 -5.95 10.14
CA SER A 53 5.22 -4.79 9.47
C SER A 53 6.67 -5.02 9.07
N PHE A 54 7.47 -5.66 9.91
CA PHE A 54 8.86 -5.97 9.60
C PHE A 54 9.00 -6.82 8.34
N SER A 55 8.18 -7.85 8.18
CA SER A 55 8.23 -8.70 6.99
C SER A 55 7.94 -7.92 5.71
N THR A 56 6.96 -7.01 5.75
CA THR A 56 6.60 -6.16 4.62
C THR A 56 7.70 -5.14 4.31
N ILE A 57 8.25 -4.48 5.35
CA ILE A 57 9.34 -3.51 5.19
C ILE A 57 10.54 -4.17 4.55
N ILE A 58 10.95 -5.36 5.02
CA ILE A 58 12.08 -6.10 4.45
C ILE A 58 11.85 -6.42 2.98
N ALA A 59 10.64 -6.88 2.62
CA ALA A 59 10.32 -7.21 1.23
C ALA A 59 10.35 -5.99 0.31
N VAL A 60 9.79 -4.86 0.74
CA VAL A 60 9.81 -3.60 -0.02
C VAL A 60 11.24 -3.06 -0.14
N PHE A 61 12.00 -3.10 0.96
CA PHE A 61 13.38 -2.64 0.98
C PHE A 61 14.27 -3.46 0.03
N GLU A 62 14.11 -4.79 0.02
CA GLU A 62 14.84 -5.68 -0.91
C GLU A 62 14.48 -5.38 -2.36
N ASN A 63 13.22 -5.11 -2.65
CA ASN A 63 12.78 -4.74 -4.00
C ASN A 63 13.43 -3.44 -4.49
N ILE A 64 13.46 -2.41 -3.63
CA ILE A 64 14.11 -1.14 -3.96
C ILE A 64 15.62 -1.32 -4.11
N MET A 65 16.25 -2.13 -3.26
CA MET A 65 17.68 -2.43 -3.38
C MET A 65 17.99 -3.15 -4.69
N SER A 66 17.21 -4.16 -5.06
CA SER A 66 17.38 -4.88 -6.32
C SER A 66 17.27 -3.93 -7.51
N PHE A 67 16.28 -3.06 -7.52
CA PHE A 67 16.13 -2.02 -8.54
C PHE A 67 17.37 -1.13 -8.63
N CYS A 68 17.90 -0.66 -7.49
CA CYS A 68 19.11 0.19 -7.48
C CYS A 68 20.36 -0.56 -7.96
N MET A 69 20.51 -1.83 -7.63
CA MET A 69 21.61 -2.66 -8.11
C MET A 69 21.55 -2.87 -9.61
N ASP A 70 20.35 -3.18 -10.13
CA ASP A 70 20.17 -3.46 -11.56
C ASP A 70 20.28 -2.20 -12.42
N MET A 71 19.72 -1.07 -11.96
CA MET A 71 19.65 0.17 -12.72
C MET A 71 20.95 0.98 -12.65
N PHE A 72 21.57 1.06 -11.47
CA PHE A 72 22.76 1.90 -11.23
C PHE A 72 24.04 1.09 -11.08
N GLY A 73 23.99 -0.23 -11.10
CA GLY A 73 25.15 -1.10 -10.90
C GLY A 73 25.78 -0.96 -9.50
N TRP A 74 24.97 -0.60 -8.50
CA TRP A 74 25.49 -0.40 -7.15
C TRP A 74 25.78 -1.73 -6.46
N ASP A 75 26.82 -1.74 -5.63
CA ASP A 75 27.04 -2.84 -4.70
C ASP A 75 25.93 -2.90 -3.63
N ARG A 76 25.57 -4.10 -3.17
CA ARG A 76 24.50 -4.33 -2.20
C ARG A 76 24.63 -3.48 -0.93
N LYS A 77 25.86 -3.31 -0.41
CA LYS A 77 26.11 -2.49 0.78
C LYS A 77 25.79 -1.02 0.54
N LYS A 78 26.21 -0.48 -0.62
CA LYS A 78 25.94 0.89 -1.02
C LYS A 78 24.44 1.10 -1.22
N ALA A 79 23.77 0.21 -1.93
CA ALA A 79 22.32 0.27 -2.15
C ALA A 79 21.56 0.24 -0.81
N ALA A 80 21.93 -0.65 0.10
CA ALA A 80 21.30 -0.74 1.42
C ALA A 80 21.48 0.55 2.24
N LEU A 81 22.69 1.09 2.30
CA LEU A 81 22.98 2.29 3.09
C LEU A 81 22.27 3.52 2.55
N VAL A 82 22.34 3.74 1.24
CA VAL A 82 21.67 4.89 0.60
C VAL A 82 20.16 4.81 0.75
N ASN A 83 19.57 3.64 0.49
CA ASN A 83 18.13 3.45 0.64
C ASN A 83 17.67 3.58 2.10
N CYS A 84 18.46 3.10 3.06
CA CYS A 84 18.17 3.30 4.48
C CYS A 84 18.09 4.79 4.83
N VAL A 85 19.06 5.58 4.40
CA VAL A 85 19.06 7.04 4.64
C VAL A 85 17.86 7.72 3.97
N ILE A 86 17.58 7.37 2.72
CA ILE A 86 16.43 7.94 1.98
C ILE A 86 15.11 7.61 2.69
N ILE A 87 14.90 6.35 3.08
CA ILE A 87 13.67 5.93 3.76
C ILE A 87 13.53 6.60 5.12
N LEU A 88 14.63 6.74 5.89
CA LEU A 88 14.59 7.45 7.17
C LEU A 88 14.20 8.93 6.99
N ILE A 89 14.75 9.60 5.99
CA ILE A 89 14.40 11.00 5.70
C ILE A 89 12.96 11.09 5.20
N ALA A 90 12.53 10.19 4.30
CA ALA A 90 11.20 10.19 3.73
C ALA A 90 10.10 9.81 4.75
N SER A 91 10.43 9.07 5.80
CA SER A 91 9.49 8.74 6.89
C SER A 91 9.33 9.84 7.93
N MET A 92 10.23 10.83 7.97
CA MET A 92 10.16 11.94 8.94
C MET A 92 8.85 12.74 8.87
N PRO A 93 8.32 13.14 7.70
CA PRO A 93 7.05 13.85 7.61
C PRO A 93 5.88 13.08 8.24
N CYS A 94 5.80 11.76 8.02
CA CYS A 94 4.79 10.91 8.64
C CYS A 94 4.83 10.97 10.17
N VAL A 95 6.02 10.88 10.75
CA VAL A 95 6.21 10.91 12.21
C VAL A 95 5.92 12.29 12.79
N LEU A 96 6.40 13.35 12.14
CA LEU A 96 6.18 14.74 12.55
C LEU A 96 4.72 15.15 12.39
N GLY A 97 3.99 14.59 11.45
CA GLY A 97 2.58 14.83 11.22
C GLY A 97 1.67 14.48 12.40
N TYR A 98 2.10 13.55 13.25
CA TYR A 98 1.36 13.22 14.49
C TYR A 98 1.74 14.07 15.70
N ASN A 99 2.78 14.90 15.62
CA ASN A 99 3.26 15.64 16.76
C ASN A 99 3.42 17.15 16.43
N VAL A 100 4.55 17.50 15.83
CA VAL A 100 4.91 18.93 15.57
C VAL A 100 4.05 19.54 14.46
N TRP A 101 3.62 18.72 13.50
CA TRP A 101 2.83 19.13 12.34
C TRP A 101 1.36 18.67 12.40
N SER A 102 0.84 18.39 13.60
CA SER A 102 -0.55 17.96 13.79
C SER A 102 -1.59 18.95 13.24
N ASP A 103 -1.25 20.24 13.22
CA ASP A 103 -2.13 21.29 12.70
C ASP A 103 -1.92 21.57 11.20
N LEU A 104 -0.96 20.87 10.57
CA LEU A 104 -0.68 21.03 9.15
C LEU A 104 -1.61 20.14 8.32
N HIS A 105 -2.57 20.77 7.66
CA HIS A 105 -3.48 20.11 6.74
C HIS A 105 -3.04 20.39 5.30
N LEU A 106 -2.66 19.32 4.54
CA LEU A 106 -2.10 19.47 3.19
C LEU A 106 -3.19 19.37 2.12
N ILE A 107 -3.72 18.19 1.88
CA ILE A 107 -4.65 17.92 0.78
C ILE A 107 -6.07 17.80 1.33
N GLY A 108 -6.95 18.73 0.96
CA GLY A 108 -8.37 18.65 1.32
C GLY A 108 -8.65 18.62 2.82
N GLY A 109 -7.79 19.26 3.65
CA GLY A 109 -7.94 19.27 5.11
C GLY A 109 -7.49 17.97 5.81
N ARG A 110 -6.75 17.11 5.11
CA ARG A 110 -6.20 15.86 5.65
C ARG A 110 -4.86 16.11 6.35
N ASP A 111 -4.58 15.33 7.38
CA ASP A 111 -3.28 15.31 8.06
C ASP A 111 -2.17 14.86 7.08
N VAL A 112 -0.91 15.03 7.47
CA VAL A 112 0.24 14.69 6.62
C VAL A 112 0.20 13.22 6.19
N LEU A 113 0.03 12.29 7.12
CA LEU A 113 -0.04 10.84 6.81
C LEU A 113 -1.24 10.48 5.94
N ASP A 114 -2.42 11.04 6.24
CA ASP A 114 -3.63 10.82 5.44
C ASP A 114 -3.47 11.38 4.01
N SER A 115 -2.68 12.46 3.85
CA SER A 115 -2.37 13.05 2.55
C SER A 115 -1.40 12.20 1.75
N GLU A 116 -0.38 11.65 2.40
CA GLU A 116 0.57 10.72 1.79
C GLU A 116 -0.14 9.41 1.37
N ASP A 117 -0.97 8.85 2.25
CA ASP A 117 -1.78 7.66 1.93
C ASP A 117 -2.74 7.93 0.77
N PHE A 118 -3.36 9.10 0.72
CA PHE A 118 -4.23 9.49 -0.39
C PHE A 118 -3.48 9.51 -1.73
N ILE A 119 -2.28 10.11 -1.77
CA ILE A 119 -1.46 10.15 -2.99
C ILE A 119 -1.09 8.73 -3.42
N VAL A 120 -0.66 7.90 -2.50
CA VAL A 120 -0.24 6.53 -2.82
C VAL A 120 -1.43 5.68 -3.24
N SER A 121 -2.49 5.65 -2.45
CA SER A 121 -3.62 4.73 -2.64
C SER A 121 -4.54 5.14 -3.79
N ASN A 122 -4.78 6.45 -3.98
CA ASN A 122 -5.74 6.93 -4.97
C ASN A 122 -5.10 7.39 -6.30
N LEU A 123 -3.82 7.75 -6.29
CA LEU A 123 -3.14 8.22 -7.49
C LEU A 123 -2.07 7.25 -7.99
N LEU A 124 -1.08 6.91 -7.15
CA LEU A 124 0.08 6.13 -7.60
C LEU A 124 -0.25 4.66 -7.85
N LEU A 125 -1.04 4.02 -6.99
CA LEU A 125 -1.41 2.60 -7.18
C LEU A 125 -2.29 2.38 -8.41
N PRO A 126 -3.44 3.08 -8.59
CA PRO A 126 -4.25 2.90 -9.78
C PRO A 126 -3.53 3.40 -11.05
N GLY A 127 -2.84 4.54 -10.96
CA GLY A 127 -2.08 5.10 -12.08
C GLY A 127 -0.94 4.19 -12.52
N GLY A 128 -0.16 3.66 -11.60
CA GLY A 128 0.90 2.68 -11.85
C GLY A 128 0.34 1.38 -12.44
N SER A 129 -0.76 0.87 -11.89
CA SER A 129 -1.44 -0.33 -12.42
C SER A 129 -1.90 -0.13 -13.86
N LEU A 130 -2.42 1.06 -14.19
CA LEU A 130 -2.83 1.40 -15.55
C LEU A 130 -1.64 1.43 -16.51
N ILE A 131 -0.52 2.05 -16.10
CA ILE A 131 0.71 2.11 -16.89
C ILE A 131 1.24 0.69 -17.16
N TYR A 132 1.35 -0.15 -16.14
CA TYR A 132 1.79 -1.53 -16.29
C TYR A 132 0.86 -2.34 -17.20
N LEU A 133 -0.44 -2.20 -17.01
CA LEU A 133 -1.42 -2.88 -17.86
C LEU A 133 -1.27 -2.44 -19.32
N LEU A 134 -1.22 -1.15 -19.58
CA LEU A 134 -1.05 -0.61 -20.93
C LEU A 134 0.27 -1.08 -21.56
N PHE A 135 1.35 -1.11 -20.79
CA PHE A 135 2.63 -1.64 -21.27
C PHE A 135 2.52 -3.12 -21.68
N CYS A 136 1.84 -3.94 -20.90
CA CYS A 136 1.67 -5.37 -21.19
C CYS A 136 0.77 -5.64 -22.39
N VAL A 137 -0.24 -4.78 -22.65
CA VAL A 137 -1.30 -5.08 -23.64
C VAL A 137 -1.14 -4.33 -24.95
N THR A 138 -0.43 -3.19 -24.95
CA THR A 138 -0.29 -2.35 -26.15
C THR A 138 0.91 -2.77 -27.00
N LYS A 139 0.82 -2.45 -28.29
CA LYS A 139 1.92 -2.70 -29.24
C LYS A 139 3.13 -1.78 -29.00
N TRP A 140 2.97 -0.70 -28.23
CA TRP A 140 4.03 0.24 -27.89
C TRP A 140 4.90 -0.26 -26.74
N GLY A 141 4.38 -1.19 -25.95
CA GLY A 141 5.12 -1.86 -24.90
C GLY A 141 5.46 -3.30 -25.28
N TRP A 142 5.24 -4.22 -24.35
CA TRP A 142 5.57 -5.63 -24.53
C TRP A 142 4.65 -6.36 -25.54
N GLY A 143 3.39 -5.96 -25.57
CA GLY A 143 2.36 -6.57 -26.43
C GLY A 143 1.69 -7.78 -25.80
N PHE A 144 0.37 -7.90 -26.03
CA PHE A 144 -0.44 -8.95 -25.40
C PHE A 144 0.00 -10.37 -25.76
N ASP A 145 0.51 -10.58 -26.96
CA ASP A 145 0.89 -11.93 -27.41
C ASP A 145 2.17 -12.41 -26.68
N ASN A 146 3.14 -11.52 -26.48
CA ASN A 146 4.35 -11.81 -25.69
C ASN A 146 4.03 -11.99 -24.21
N TYR A 147 3.16 -11.13 -23.67
CA TYR A 147 2.65 -11.26 -22.31
C TYR A 147 1.96 -12.62 -22.10
N LEU A 148 1.13 -13.06 -23.07
CA LEU A 148 0.41 -14.32 -23.00
C LEU A 148 1.36 -15.53 -23.06
N GLU A 149 2.41 -15.46 -23.86
CA GLU A 149 3.43 -16.50 -23.98
C GLU A 149 4.16 -16.68 -22.65
N GLU A 150 4.63 -15.59 -22.05
CA GLU A 150 5.31 -15.61 -20.77
C GLU A 150 4.40 -16.06 -19.63
N ALA A 151 3.19 -15.51 -19.55
CA ALA A 151 2.22 -15.88 -18.51
C ALA A 151 1.76 -17.34 -18.59
N ASN A 152 1.80 -17.93 -19.77
CA ASN A 152 1.47 -19.34 -19.98
C ASN A 152 2.69 -20.28 -19.92
N THR A 153 3.87 -19.75 -19.61
CA THR A 153 5.08 -20.55 -19.41
C THR A 153 4.96 -21.34 -18.11
N GLY A 154 5.17 -22.65 -18.15
CA GLY A 154 5.11 -23.50 -16.98
C GLY A 154 3.82 -24.35 -16.86
N LYS A 155 3.63 -24.93 -15.66
CA LYS A 155 2.50 -25.82 -15.35
C LYS A 155 1.46 -25.07 -14.51
N GLY A 156 0.26 -24.91 -15.02
CA GLY A 156 -0.83 -24.25 -14.30
C GLY A 156 -2.01 -23.89 -15.19
N LEU A 157 -2.95 -23.09 -14.65
CA LEU A 157 -4.07 -22.55 -15.42
C LEU A 157 -3.53 -21.56 -16.45
N LYS A 158 -3.90 -21.75 -17.71
CA LYS A 158 -3.44 -20.92 -18.82
C LYS A 158 -4.46 -19.83 -19.14
N ILE A 159 -3.96 -18.64 -19.43
CA ILE A 159 -4.77 -17.52 -19.90
C ILE A 159 -5.18 -17.78 -21.34
N ALA A 160 -6.48 -17.71 -21.63
CA ALA A 160 -7.01 -17.92 -22.97
C ALA A 160 -6.79 -16.68 -23.85
N LYS A 161 -6.45 -16.90 -25.13
CA LYS A 161 -6.31 -15.79 -26.12
C LYS A 161 -7.57 -14.94 -26.25
N GLY A 162 -8.75 -15.51 -26.02
CA GLY A 162 -10.03 -14.81 -26.06
C GLY A 162 -10.21 -13.72 -25.01
N LEU A 163 -9.36 -13.68 -23.97
CA LEU A 163 -9.37 -12.61 -22.94
C LEU A 163 -8.68 -11.32 -23.39
N LYS A 164 -8.08 -11.30 -24.59
CA LYS A 164 -7.42 -10.10 -25.14
C LYS A 164 -8.27 -8.83 -25.05
N PRO A 165 -9.55 -8.81 -25.52
CA PRO A 165 -10.37 -7.59 -25.44
C PRO A 165 -10.68 -7.19 -24.00
N TYR A 166 -10.78 -8.13 -23.06
CA TYR A 166 -10.96 -7.85 -21.66
C TYR A 166 -9.76 -7.07 -21.07
N PHE A 167 -8.54 -7.55 -21.32
CA PHE A 167 -7.31 -6.90 -20.87
C PHE A 167 -7.05 -5.55 -21.57
N GLN A 168 -7.45 -5.42 -22.85
CA GLN A 168 -7.18 -4.20 -23.63
C GLN A 168 -8.20 -3.08 -23.42
N PHE A 169 -9.46 -3.40 -23.09
CA PHE A 169 -10.53 -2.41 -23.00
C PHE A 169 -11.20 -2.40 -21.63
N VAL A 170 -11.63 -3.53 -21.12
CA VAL A 170 -12.43 -3.59 -19.90
C VAL A 170 -11.59 -3.22 -18.66
N LEU A 171 -10.42 -3.84 -18.50
CA LEU A 171 -9.54 -3.57 -17.35
C LEU A 171 -9.03 -2.12 -17.30
N PRO A 172 -8.54 -1.51 -18.40
CA PRO A 172 -8.12 -0.11 -18.37
C PRO A 172 -9.24 0.84 -17.98
N VAL A 173 -10.46 0.60 -18.49
CA VAL A 173 -11.63 1.41 -18.15
C VAL A 173 -11.99 1.27 -16.68
N LEU A 174 -11.97 0.06 -16.13
CA LEU A 174 -12.23 -0.18 -14.71
C LEU A 174 -11.19 0.51 -13.80
N ILE A 175 -9.90 0.39 -14.14
CA ILE A 175 -8.83 1.04 -13.38
C ILE A 175 -8.96 2.56 -13.46
N LEU A 176 -9.29 3.10 -14.64
CA LEU A 176 -9.49 4.53 -14.84
C LEU A 176 -10.70 5.04 -14.07
N PHE A 177 -11.78 4.24 -14.00
CA PHE A 177 -12.94 4.55 -13.17
C PHE A 177 -12.58 4.60 -11.68
N ILE A 178 -11.82 3.62 -11.18
CA ILE A 178 -11.35 3.59 -9.79
C ILE A 178 -10.45 4.80 -9.49
N LEU A 179 -9.55 5.15 -10.41
CA LEU A 179 -8.68 6.31 -10.27
C LEU A 179 -9.49 7.62 -10.17
N ILE A 180 -10.47 7.81 -11.05
CA ILE A 180 -11.33 9.00 -11.04
C ILE A 180 -12.17 9.05 -9.76
N GLN A 181 -12.76 7.92 -9.35
CA GLN A 181 -13.54 7.84 -8.13
C GLN A 181 -12.71 8.11 -6.87
N GLY A 182 -11.44 7.71 -6.87
CA GLY A 182 -10.52 7.98 -5.77
C GLY A 182 -10.08 9.45 -5.66
N LEU A 183 -10.24 10.25 -6.72
CA LEU A 183 -9.87 11.67 -6.74
C LEU A 183 -11.04 12.60 -6.39
N ILE A 184 -12.28 12.13 -6.52
CA ILE A 184 -13.51 12.87 -6.19
C ILE A 184 -13.88 12.62 -4.72
#